data_8edd62e4349c1716665d264be52fbcd5
#
_entry.id   8edd62e4349c1716665d264be52fbcd5
#
_cell.length_a   1.000
_cell.length_b   1.000
_cell.length_c   1.000
_cell.angle_alpha   90.00
_cell.angle_beta   90.00
_cell.angle_gamma   90.00
#
_symmetry.space_group_name_H-M   'P 1'
#
loop_
_entity.id
_entity.type
_entity.pdbx_description
1 polymer ?
#
loop_
_entity_poly.entity_id
_entity_poly.type
_entity_poly.pdbx_seq_one_letter_code
_entity_poly.pdbx_strand_id
1 'polypeptide(L)'
;MSLFHTKIDGVPQFVSYFAPVHRAMRHLGGQATPKQVYAYLTEHEGLTPEDMAHVNQNGKPTFENRAAWARFYMTKAGWMYAPKHGVWALTEKGKQVTELTQEQAVDLFKSAQTQFK
;
A
#
# COMPACT_ATOMS: atom_id res chain seq x y z
N MET A 1 -11.08 4.64 -12.73
CA MET A 1 -10.31 5.77 -12.17
C MET A 1 -8.92 5.29 -11.80
N SER A 2 -7.90 6.09 -12.09
CA SER A 2 -6.52 5.72 -11.81
C SER A 2 -6.24 5.75 -10.30
N LEU A 3 -5.52 4.75 -9.80
CA LEU A 3 -5.06 4.73 -8.41
C LEU A 3 -4.31 6.02 -8.04
N PHE A 4 -3.48 6.53 -8.97
CA PHE A 4 -2.67 7.72 -8.71
C PHE A 4 -3.52 8.93 -8.34
N HIS A 5 -4.72 9.04 -8.92
CA HIS A 5 -5.62 10.18 -8.69
C HIS A 5 -6.71 9.88 -7.67
N THR A 6 -6.78 8.66 -7.15
CA THR A 6 -7.77 8.28 -6.15
C THR A 6 -7.44 8.94 -4.82
N LYS A 7 -8.44 9.59 -4.22
CA LYS A 7 -8.25 10.29 -2.95
C LYS A 7 -9.40 9.99 -2.00
N ILE A 8 -9.07 9.80 -0.74
CA ILE A 8 -10.05 9.62 0.33
C ILE A 8 -10.03 10.87 1.19
N ASP A 9 -11.19 11.49 1.40
CA ASP A 9 -11.29 12.73 2.17
C ASP A 9 -10.83 12.54 3.60
N GLY A 10 -10.09 13.53 4.10
CA GLY A 10 -9.69 13.58 5.51
C GLY A 10 -8.43 12.78 5.85
N VAL A 11 -7.81 12.12 4.88
CA VAL A 11 -6.59 11.32 5.10
C VAL A 11 -5.58 11.58 3.98
N PRO A 12 -4.29 11.26 4.23
CA PRO A 12 -3.28 11.40 3.18
C PRO A 12 -3.57 10.53 1.97
N GLN A 13 -3.05 10.94 0.81
CA GLN A 13 -3.25 10.25 -0.45
C GLN A 13 -2.84 8.79 -0.40
N PHE A 14 -1.77 8.44 0.35
CA PHE A 14 -1.27 7.07 0.38
C PHE A 14 -2.26 6.08 1.03
N VAL A 15 -3.26 6.57 1.76
CA VAL A 15 -4.28 5.67 2.34
C VAL A 15 -5.07 4.97 1.25
N SER A 16 -5.25 5.62 0.10
CA SER A 16 -5.91 4.99 -1.05
C SER A 16 -5.12 3.80 -1.61
N TYR A 17 -3.84 3.65 -1.22
CA TYR A 17 -2.99 2.55 -1.66
C TYR A 17 -3.07 1.31 -0.76
N PHE A 18 -3.73 1.42 0.41
CA PHE A 18 -3.82 0.27 1.33
C PHE A 18 -4.49 -0.93 0.66
N ALA A 19 -5.69 -0.74 0.11
CA ALA A 19 -6.40 -1.83 -0.55
C ALA A 19 -5.64 -2.38 -1.78
N PRO A 20 -5.12 -1.52 -2.68
CA PRO A 20 -4.32 -2.03 -3.80
C PRO A 20 -3.08 -2.81 -3.38
N VAL A 21 -2.34 -2.33 -2.37
CA VAL A 21 -1.16 -3.05 -1.86
C VAL A 21 -1.58 -4.40 -1.25
N HIS A 22 -2.67 -4.42 -0.50
CA HIS A 22 -3.20 -5.65 0.08
C HIS A 22 -3.57 -6.65 -1.03
N ARG A 23 -4.27 -6.19 -2.09
CA ARG A 23 -4.61 -7.04 -3.23
C ARG A 23 -3.37 -7.60 -3.91
N ALA A 24 -2.35 -6.75 -4.09
CA ALA A 24 -1.09 -7.18 -4.69
C ALA A 24 -0.45 -8.29 -3.86
N MET A 25 -0.39 -8.11 -2.55
CA MET A 25 0.21 -9.10 -1.65
C MET A 25 -0.55 -10.42 -1.69
N ARG A 26 -1.88 -10.37 -1.69
CA ARG A 26 -2.68 -11.60 -1.79
C ARG A 26 -2.46 -12.30 -3.12
N HIS A 27 -2.47 -11.53 -4.21
CA HIS A 27 -2.26 -12.09 -5.56
C HIS A 27 -0.88 -12.74 -5.69
N LEU A 28 0.13 -12.17 -5.04
CA LEU A 28 1.50 -12.66 -5.11
C LEU A 28 1.80 -13.75 -4.07
N GLY A 29 0.78 -14.30 -3.43
CA GLY A 29 0.93 -15.45 -2.53
C GLY A 29 1.24 -15.10 -1.08
N GLY A 30 1.06 -13.84 -0.70
CA GLY A 30 1.24 -13.39 0.69
C GLY A 30 2.65 -12.93 1.02
N GLN A 31 3.58 -13.00 0.07
CA GLN A 31 4.96 -12.55 0.26
C GLN A 31 5.51 -12.09 -1.08
N ALA A 32 6.18 -10.95 -1.10
CA ALA A 32 6.70 -10.37 -2.34
C ALA A 32 7.77 -9.33 -2.05
N THR A 33 8.58 -9.03 -3.06
CA THR A 33 9.50 -7.89 -3.00
C THR A 33 8.73 -6.61 -3.32
N PRO A 34 9.22 -5.44 -2.88
CA PRO A 34 8.60 -4.17 -3.28
C PRO A 34 8.46 -4.04 -4.80
N LYS A 35 9.46 -4.46 -5.54
CA LYS A 35 9.45 -4.39 -7.01
C LYS A 35 8.28 -5.18 -7.60
N GLN A 36 8.00 -6.37 -7.06
CA GLN A 36 6.88 -7.19 -7.50
C GLN A 36 5.53 -6.50 -7.20
N VAL A 37 5.43 -5.87 -6.03
CA VAL A 37 4.22 -5.12 -5.66
C VAL A 37 4.03 -3.93 -6.61
N TYR A 38 5.09 -3.19 -6.89
CA TYR A 38 5.00 -2.04 -7.81
C TYR A 38 4.58 -2.49 -9.20
N ALA A 39 5.11 -3.62 -9.69
CA ALA A 39 4.72 -4.15 -10.99
C ALA A 39 3.23 -4.50 -11.03
N TYR A 40 2.73 -5.12 -9.97
CA TYR A 40 1.30 -5.42 -9.87
C TYR A 40 0.45 -4.15 -9.92
N LEU A 41 0.86 -3.11 -9.18
CA LEU A 41 0.12 -1.85 -9.16
C LEU A 41 0.08 -1.20 -10.54
N THR A 42 1.20 -1.24 -11.28
CA THR A 42 1.25 -0.65 -12.61
C THR A 42 0.40 -1.42 -13.62
N GLU A 43 0.27 -2.74 -13.45
CA GLU A 43 -0.48 -3.58 -14.37
C GLU A 43 -1.98 -3.62 -14.08
N HIS A 44 -2.37 -3.51 -12.81
CA HIS A 44 -3.75 -3.81 -12.40
C HIS A 44 -4.51 -2.66 -11.74
N GLU A 45 -3.85 -1.57 -11.37
CA GLU A 45 -4.49 -0.51 -10.61
C GLU A 45 -4.58 0.83 -11.35
N GLY A 46 -4.50 0.78 -12.68
CA GLY A 46 -4.78 1.94 -13.51
C GLY A 46 -3.71 3.02 -13.54
N LEU A 47 -2.47 2.69 -13.20
CA LEU A 47 -1.38 3.66 -13.28
C LEU A 47 -0.95 3.83 -14.73
N THR A 48 -0.88 5.10 -15.16
CA THR A 48 -0.42 5.44 -16.51
C THR A 48 1.09 5.62 -16.53
N PRO A 49 1.74 5.62 -17.72
CA PRO A 49 3.17 5.96 -17.80
C PRO A 49 3.49 7.32 -17.16
N GLU A 50 2.60 8.29 -17.30
CA GLU A 50 2.78 9.62 -16.68
C GLU A 50 2.73 9.52 -15.17
N ASP A 51 1.79 8.74 -14.62
CA ASP A 51 1.70 8.50 -13.17
C ASP A 51 2.99 7.88 -12.64
N MET A 52 3.52 6.90 -13.36
CA MET A 52 4.74 6.20 -12.96
C MET A 52 5.98 7.10 -13.04
N ALA A 53 5.97 8.06 -13.97
CA ALA A 53 7.08 8.99 -14.14
C ALA A 53 7.07 10.16 -13.14
N HIS A 54 5.93 10.38 -12.47
CA HIS A 54 5.81 11.46 -11.49
C HIS A 54 6.74 11.20 -10.30
N VAL A 55 7.54 12.22 -9.95
CA VAL A 55 8.47 12.11 -8.83
C VAL A 55 8.12 13.11 -7.73
N ASN A 56 8.48 12.75 -6.49
CA ASN A 56 8.27 13.63 -5.35
C ASN A 56 9.42 14.63 -5.21
N GLN A 57 9.40 15.43 -4.14
CA GLN A 57 10.42 16.45 -3.90
C GLN A 57 11.84 15.87 -3.80
N ASN A 58 11.97 14.59 -3.45
CA ASN A 58 13.25 13.93 -3.30
C ASN A 58 13.70 13.19 -4.57
N GLY A 59 12.96 13.35 -5.66
CA GLY A 59 13.27 12.68 -6.92
C GLY A 59 12.88 11.22 -6.98
N LYS A 60 12.10 10.72 -6.02
CA LYS A 60 11.66 9.33 -5.99
C LYS A 60 10.30 9.19 -6.68
N PRO A 61 10.02 8.05 -7.33
CA PRO A 61 8.69 7.83 -7.92
C PRO A 61 7.59 7.97 -6.86
N THR A 62 6.63 8.84 -7.12
CA THR A 62 5.57 9.15 -6.15
C THR A 62 4.73 7.92 -5.82
N PHE A 63 4.36 7.11 -6.83
CA PHE A 63 3.51 5.94 -6.56
C PHE A 63 4.23 4.90 -5.70
N GLU A 64 5.54 4.72 -5.88
CA GLU A 64 6.32 3.80 -5.06
C GLU A 64 6.41 4.31 -3.61
N ASN A 65 6.60 5.62 -3.45
CA ASN A 65 6.63 6.24 -2.13
C ASN A 65 5.30 6.04 -1.39
N ARG A 66 4.18 6.25 -2.09
CA ARG A 66 2.84 6.04 -1.51
C ARG A 66 2.60 4.59 -1.13
N ALA A 67 3.02 3.65 -1.98
CA ALA A 67 2.90 2.23 -1.69
C ALA A 67 3.74 1.83 -0.48
N ALA A 68 4.96 2.38 -0.37
CA ALA A 68 5.83 2.12 0.77
C ALA A 68 5.24 2.66 2.08
N TRP A 69 4.62 3.85 2.05
CA TRP A 69 3.94 4.40 3.22
C TRP A 69 2.73 3.54 3.60
N ALA A 70 1.98 3.05 2.62
CA ALA A 70 0.86 2.14 2.88
C ALA A 70 1.36 0.88 3.60
N ARG A 71 2.43 0.27 3.10
CA ARG A 71 3.05 -0.91 3.72
C ARG A 71 3.48 -0.60 5.15
N PHE A 72 4.10 0.56 5.36
CA PHE A 72 4.58 0.96 6.69
C PHE A 72 3.43 1.00 7.70
N TYR A 73 2.32 1.65 7.35
CA TYR A 73 1.16 1.72 8.24
C TYR A 73 0.50 0.36 8.43
N MET A 74 0.42 -0.46 7.39
CA MET A 74 -0.13 -1.81 7.50
C MET A 74 0.75 -2.68 8.40
N THR A 75 2.07 -2.46 8.38
CA THR A 75 2.99 -3.13 9.29
C THR A 75 2.72 -2.73 10.74
N LYS A 76 2.53 -1.43 10.98
CA LYS A 76 2.22 -0.93 12.32
C LYS A 76 0.88 -1.47 12.84
N ALA A 77 -0.07 -1.70 11.95
CA ALA A 77 -1.38 -2.25 12.31
C ALA A 77 -1.36 -3.78 12.50
N GLY A 78 -0.23 -4.42 12.24
CA GLY A 78 -0.10 -5.87 12.41
C GLY A 78 -0.58 -6.69 11.23
N TRP A 79 -0.76 -6.08 10.06
CA TRP A 79 -1.24 -6.75 8.85
C TRP A 79 -0.09 -7.25 7.97
N MET A 80 1.09 -6.65 8.13
CA MET A 80 2.27 -6.99 7.33
C MET A 80 3.50 -7.05 8.21
N TYR A 81 4.55 -7.71 7.72
CA TYR A 81 5.85 -7.75 8.36
C TYR A 81 6.93 -7.97 7.31
N ALA A 82 8.18 -7.82 7.70
CA ALA A 82 9.31 -8.08 6.81
C ALA A 82 10.06 -9.30 7.34
N PRO A 83 9.88 -10.49 6.70
CA PRO A 83 10.60 -11.70 7.14
C PRO A 83 12.09 -11.57 6.97
N LYS A 84 12.52 -10.73 6.03
CA LYS A 84 13.92 -10.36 5.84
C LYS A 84 13.98 -9.04 5.10
N HIS A 85 15.16 -8.43 5.05
CA HIS A 85 15.34 -7.17 4.34
C HIS A 85 14.93 -7.32 2.86
N GLY A 86 14.14 -6.37 2.39
CA GLY A 86 13.72 -6.34 0.98
C GLY A 86 12.56 -7.27 0.65
N VAL A 87 11.90 -7.86 1.65
CA VAL A 87 10.74 -8.72 1.43
C VAL A 87 9.58 -8.26 2.32
N TRP A 88 8.42 -8.10 1.72
CA TRP A 88 7.18 -7.77 2.42
C TRP A 88 6.32 -9.03 2.51
N ALA A 89 5.62 -9.23 3.63
CA ALA A 89 4.74 -10.39 3.81
C ALA A 89 3.49 -10.00 4.59
N LEU A 90 2.40 -10.73 4.33
CA LEU A 90 1.16 -10.60 5.11
C LEU A 90 1.27 -11.48 6.37
N THR A 91 0.81 -10.93 7.50
CA THR A 91 0.61 -11.73 8.72
C THR A 91 -0.65 -12.57 8.55
N GLU A 92 -0.92 -13.47 9.51
CA GLU A 92 -2.18 -14.21 9.51
C GLU A 92 -3.38 -13.27 9.50
N LYS A 93 -3.31 -12.18 10.27
CA LYS A 93 -4.35 -11.16 10.29
C LYS A 93 -4.57 -10.56 8.90
N GLY A 94 -3.48 -10.23 8.20
CA GLY A 94 -3.56 -9.68 6.84
C GLY A 94 -4.10 -10.68 5.83
N LYS A 95 -3.77 -11.96 5.99
CA LYS A 95 -4.24 -13.02 5.10
C LYS A 95 -5.73 -13.32 5.26
N GLN A 96 -6.26 -13.16 6.47
CA GLN A 96 -7.67 -13.45 6.76
C GLN A 96 -8.63 -12.47 6.10
N VAL A 97 -8.16 -11.28 5.77
CA VAL A 97 -8.97 -10.28 5.10
C VAL A 97 -8.92 -10.55 3.60
N THR A 98 -10.09 -10.80 3.00
CA THR A 98 -10.17 -11.08 1.56
C THR A 98 -10.22 -9.81 0.73
N GLU A 99 -10.79 -8.74 1.28
CA GLU A 99 -10.88 -7.47 0.60
C GLU A 99 -10.81 -6.35 1.64
N LEU A 100 -9.95 -5.38 1.40
CA LEU A 100 -9.81 -4.21 2.28
C LEU A 100 -10.66 -3.09 1.71
N THR A 101 -11.71 -2.71 2.42
CA THR A 101 -12.58 -1.61 1.99
C THR A 101 -11.92 -0.26 2.29
N GLN A 102 -12.43 0.78 1.64
CA GLN A 102 -11.98 2.15 1.89
C GLN A 102 -12.16 2.54 3.35
N GLU A 103 -13.29 2.18 3.95
CA GLU A 103 -13.58 2.44 5.35
C GLU A 103 -12.57 1.74 6.27
N GLN A 104 -12.26 0.47 5.98
CA GLN A 104 -11.25 -0.27 6.74
C GLN A 104 -9.86 0.37 6.60
N ALA A 105 -9.52 0.88 5.42
CA ALA A 105 -8.24 1.55 5.20
C ALA A 105 -8.12 2.81 6.07
N VAL A 106 -9.18 3.60 6.14
CA VAL A 106 -9.22 4.81 6.97
C VAL A 106 -9.08 4.44 8.44
N ASP A 107 -9.82 3.43 8.89
CA ASP A 107 -9.75 2.99 10.30
C ASP A 107 -8.37 2.47 10.65
N LEU A 108 -7.75 1.71 9.75
CA LEU A 108 -6.41 1.17 9.93
C LEU A 108 -5.40 2.32 10.06
N PHE A 109 -5.49 3.32 9.20
CA PHE A 109 -4.61 4.49 9.23
C PHE A 109 -4.74 5.23 10.57
N LYS A 110 -5.96 5.51 10.99
CA LYS A 110 -6.20 6.25 12.25
C LYS A 110 -5.72 5.47 13.46
N SER A 111 -5.97 4.16 13.47
CA SER A 111 -5.53 3.28 14.56
C SER A 111 -4.00 3.21 14.64
N ALA A 112 -3.34 3.03 13.50
CA ALA A 112 -1.88 2.98 13.46
C ALA A 112 -1.26 4.32 13.85
N GLN A 113 -1.86 5.43 13.41
CA GLN A 113 -1.36 6.77 13.73
C GLN A 113 -1.36 7.02 15.23
N THR A 114 -2.36 6.51 15.95
CA THR A 114 -2.45 6.64 17.39
C THR A 114 -1.26 6.01 18.09
N GLN A 115 -0.69 4.95 17.52
CA GLN A 115 0.45 4.24 18.11
C GLN A 115 1.77 5.01 18.02
N PHE A 116 1.81 6.08 17.23
CA PHE A 116 3.01 6.92 17.13
C PHE A 116 3.12 7.98 18.21
N LYS A 117 2.14 8.11 19.05
CA LYS A 117 2.14 9.11 20.14
C LYS A 117 2.75 8.55 21.41
#